data_a95b7eef4d7b356ca91612a7c127c44a
#
_entry.id   a95b7eef4d7b356ca91612a7c127c44a
#
_cell.length_a   1.000
_cell.length_b   1.000
_cell.length_c   1.000
_cell.angle_alpha   90.00
_cell.angle_beta   90.00
_cell.angle_gamma   90.00
#
_symmetry.space_group_name_H-M   'P 1'
#
loop_
_entity.id
_entity.type
_entity.pdbx_description
1 polymer ?
#
loop_
_entity_poly.entity_id
_entity_poly.type
_entity_poly.pdbx_seq_one_letter_code
_entity_poly.pdbx_strand_id
1 'polypeptide(L)'
;MRDEITIITAEQMKNFIYEIRGQKVMLDVDLAKIYGYETKNFNRQVKNNIEKFPDDFMFQLTSDEASRCKNFTLNSSGNLRGSNIKYLPYAFTEQGVYMLMTVLKGELATKQSLALIRIFKSMKDYISSNTLISAEDFLKLSIQTNENTSAISRIESEMLRKSDLPMIFKAFYTPSLF
;
A
#
# COMPACT_ATOMS: atom_id res chain seq x y z
N MET A 1 -20.59 9.75 28.83
CA MET A 1 -19.11 9.76 28.73
C MET A 1 -18.76 10.33 27.36
N ARG A 2 -18.11 11.47 27.30
CA ARG A 2 -17.50 11.94 26.04
C ARG A 2 -16.23 11.14 25.90
N ASP A 3 -16.18 10.26 24.88
CA ASP A 3 -14.95 9.57 24.52
C ASP A 3 -13.90 10.66 24.28
N GLU A 4 -12.80 10.63 25.02
CA GLU A 4 -11.67 11.53 24.80
C GLU A 4 -11.13 11.21 23.40
N ILE A 5 -11.38 12.14 22.47
CA ILE A 5 -10.90 11.98 21.11
C ILE A 5 -9.39 12.16 21.13
N THR A 6 -8.70 11.06 21.10
CA THR A 6 -7.23 11.00 21.11
C THR A 6 -6.69 11.44 19.76
N ILE A 7 -5.58 12.18 19.76
CA ILE A 7 -4.87 12.55 18.51
C ILE A 7 -4.37 11.27 17.84
N ILE A 8 -4.64 11.14 16.54
CA ILE A 8 -4.29 9.95 15.75
C ILE A 8 -2.79 9.71 15.74
N THR A 9 -2.39 8.46 15.92
CA THR A 9 -1.00 7.99 15.81
C THR A 9 -0.75 7.33 14.44
N ALA A 10 0.53 7.21 14.06
CA ALA A 10 0.92 6.55 12.80
C ALA A 10 0.47 5.08 12.74
N GLU A 11 0.48 4.38 13.89
CA GLU A 11 0.05 2.99 13.99
C GLU A 11 -1.47 2.84 13.77
N GLN A 12 -2.24 3.71 14.40
CA GLN A 12 -3.70 3.76 14.21
C GLN A 12 -4.07 4.11 12.76
N MET A 13 -3.33 5.05 12.16
CA MET A 13 -3.59 5.48 10.78
C MET A 13 -3.44 4.35 9.77
N LYS A 14 -2.50 3.40 9.96
CA LYS A 14 -2.33 2.23 9.07
C LYS A 14 -3.62 1.43 8.91
N ASN A 15 -4.45 1.37 9.95
CA ASN A 15 -5.72 0.63 9.93
C ASN A 15 -6.82 1.33 9.14
N PHE A 16 -6.64 2.61 8.79
CA PHE A 16 -7.59 3.44 8.06
C PHE A 16 -7.17 3.72 6.62
N ILE A 17 -6.03 3.16 6.18
CA ILE A 17 -5.56 3.27 4.80
C ILE A 17 -5.97 2.02 4.04
N TYR A 18 -6.70 2.22 2.96
CA TYR A 18 -7.16 1.18 2.03
C TYR A 18 -6.46 1.36 0.69
N GLU A 19 -6.36 0.27 -0.06
CA GLU A 19 -5.90 0.31 -1.45
C GLU A 19 -7.10 0.05 -2.36
N ILE A 20 -7.53 1.08 -3.09
CA ILE A 20 -8.71 1.05 -3.96
C ILE A 20 -8.33 1.69 -5.30
N ARG A 21 -8.61 1.01 -6.41
CA ARG A 21 -8.25 1.46 -7.77
C ARG A 21 -6.76 1.75 -7.92
N GLY A 22 -5.89 0.99 -7.21
CA GLY A 22 -4.42 1.20 -7.22
C GLY A 22 -3.96 2.45 -6.47
N GLN A 23 -4.84 3.10 -5.69
CA GLN A 23 -4.52 4.29 -4.90
C GLN A 23 -4.69 4.01 -3.41
N LYS A 24 -3.85 4.67 -2.58
CA LYS A 24 -4.00 4.68 -1.13
C LYS A 24 -5.03 5.74 -0.74
N VAL A 25 -6.09 5.32 -0.07
CA VAL A 25 -7.23 6.17 0.30
C VAL A 25 -7.65 5.96 1.74
N MET A 26 -8.36 6.94 2.30
CA MET A 26 -9.06 6.85 3.58
C MET A 26 -10.57 7.03 3.35
N LEU A 27 -11.41 6.32 4.13
CA LEU A 27 -12.86 6.42 3.98
C LEU A 27 -13.42 7.56 4.83
N ASP A 28 -14.52 8.15 4.37
CA ASP A 28 -15.24 9.21 5.09
C ASP A 28 -15.70 8.80 6.49
N VAL A 29 -16.08 7.54 6.68
CA VAL A 29 -16.47 6.99 8.00
C VAL A 29 -15.29 6.99 8.99
N ASP A 30 -14.09 6.72 8.52
CA ASP A 30 -12.88 6.68 9.35
C ASP A 30 -12.34 8.09 9.59
N LEU A 31 -12.35 8.94 8.56
CA LEU A 31 -11.99 10.35 8.67
C LEU A 31 -12.93 11.09 9.62
N ALA A 32 -14.25 10.83 9.55
CA ALA A 32 -15.22 11.40 10.48
C ALA A 32 -14.88 11.05 11.93
N LYS A 33 -14.52 9.80 12.22
CA LYS A 33 -14.07 9.36 13.56
C LYS A 33 -12.80 10.09 14.01
N ILE A 34 -11.79 10.15 13.13
CA ILE A 34 -10.52 10.84 13.42
C ILE A 34 -10.79 12.30 13.80
N TYR A 35 -11.64 12.98 13.05
CA TYR A 35 -11.97 14.38 13.26
C TYR A 35 -13.05 14.63 14.33
N GLY A 36 -13.62 13.57 14.93
CA GLY A 36 -14.65 13.68 15.96
C GLY A 36 -16.01 14.15 15.42
N TYR A 37 -16.31 13.86 14.16
CA TYR A 37 -17.60 14.17 13.54
C TYR A 37 -18.46 12.91 13.41
N GLU A 38 -19.79 13.08 13.45
CA GLU A 38 -20.67 12.11 12.86
C GLU A 38 -20.46 12.09 11.34
N THR A 39 -20.45 10.92 10.71
CA THR A 39 -20.24 10.76 9.26
C THR A 39 -21.18 11.63 8.42
N LYS A 40 -22.46 11.75 8.84
CA LYS A 40 -23.44 12.60 8.18
C LYS A 40 -23.02 14.08 8.19
N ASN A 41 -22.54 14.58 9.33
CA ASN A 41 -22.10 15.96 9.49
C ASN A 41 -20.81 16.24 8.73
N PHE A 42 -19.86 15.30 8.78
CA PHE A 42 -18.63 15.32 8.01
C PHE A 42 -18.93 15.44 6.51
N ASN A 43 -19.76 14.54 5.98
CA ASN A 43 -20.13 14.54 4.56
C ASN A 43 -20.90 15.78 4.14
N ARG A 44 -21.66 16.39 5.05
CA ARG A 44 -22.31 17.68 4.78
C ARG A 44 -21.29 18.80 4.60
N GLN A 45 -20.21 18.84 5.41
CA GLN A 45 -19.14 19.82 5.25
C GLN A 45 -18.43 19.64 3.89
N VAL A 46 -18.16 18.41 3.50
CA VAL A 46 -17.55 18.09 2.21
C VAL A 46 -18.46 18.54 1.07
N LYS A 47 -19.75 18.16 1.11
CA LYS A 47 -20.74 18.54 0.07
C LYS A 47 -20.91 20.05 -0.08
N ASN A 48 -20.84 20.79 1.02
CA ASN A 48 -20.91 22.26 0.99
C ASN A 48 -19.67 22.92 0.37
N ASN A 49 -18.61 22.15 0.09
CA ASN A 49 -17.37 22.59 -0.53
C ASN A 49 -16.95 21.63 -1.65
N ILE A 50 -17.91 21.06 -2.37
CA ILE A 50 -17.67 19.98 -3.34
C ILE A 50 -16.73 20.41 -4.47
N GLU A 51 -16.70 21.69 -4.79
CA GLU A 51 -15.80 22.29 -5.79
C GLU A 51 -14.32 22.12 -5.48
N LYS A 52 -13.99 21.84 -4.21
CA LYS A 52 -12.62 21.59 -3.74
C LYS A 52 -12.20 20.11 -3.87
N PHE A 53 -13.12 19.24 -4.23
CA PHE A 53 -12.90 17.79 -4.25
C PHE A 53 -13.15 17.22 -5.65
N PRO A 54 -12.23 17.45 -6.61
CA PRO A 54 -12.28 16.78 -7.89
C PRO A 54 -12.11 15.25 -7.75
N ASP A 55 -12.40 14.50 -8.80
CA ASP A 55 -12.44 13.02 -8.77
C ASP A 55 -11.10 12.35 -8.40
N ASP A 56 -9.98 13.04 -8.59
CA ASP A 56 -8.65 12.60 -8.16
C ASP A 56 -8.38 12.87 -6.66
N PHE A 57 -9.20 13.69 -6.00
CA PHE A 57 -9.13 13.95 -4.55
C PHE A 57 -10.11 13.10 -3.77
N MET A 58 -11.33 12.92 -4.32
CA MET A 58 -12.39 12.17 -3.66
C MET A 58 -13.28 11.49 -4.70
N PHE A 59 -13.65 10.24 -4.45
CA PHE A 59 -14.60 9.51 -5.26
C PHE A 59 -15.51 8.63 -4.41
N GLN A 60 -16.70 8.34 -4.91
CA GLN A 60 -17.60 7.42 -4.24
C GLN A 60 -17.28 5.97 -4.61
N LEU A 61 -17.30 5.08 -3.62
CA LEU A 61 -17.09 3.65 -3.85
C LEU A 61 -18.31 3.02 -4.54
N THR A 62 -18.06 1.98 -5.31
CA THR A 62 -19.08 1.05 -5.75
C THR A 62 -19.48 0.10 -4.61
N SER A 63 -20.60 -0.60 -4.75
CA SER A 63 -21.04 -1.60 -3.77
C SER A 63 -20.01 -2.71 -3.56
N ASP A 64 -19.36 -3.15 -4.63
CA ASP A 64 -18.35 -4.20 -4.59
C ASP A 64 -17.07 -3.73 -3.89
N GLU A 65 -16.64 -2.49 -4.14
CA GLU A 65 -15.48 -1.90 -3.47
C GLU A 65 -15.74 -1.71 -1.98
N ALA A 66 -16.91 -1.20 -1.62
CA ALA A 66 -17.32 -1.00 -0.24
C ALA A 66 -17.40 -2.33 0.54
N SER A 67 -17.86 -3.40 -0.07
CA SER A 67 -17.95 -4.73 0.55
C SER A 67 -16.59 -5.34 0.89
N ARG A 68 -15.54 -4.94 0.20
CA ARG A 68 -14.15 -5.41 0.44
C ARG A 68 -13.45 -4.65 1.57
N CYS A 69 -14.00 -3.50 2.01
CA CYS A 69 -13.41 -2.70 3.08
C CYS A 69 -13.78 -3.28 4.44
N LYS A 70 -12.81 -3.87 5.16
CA LYS A 70 -13.00 -4.58 6.45
C LYS A 70 -13.79 -3.77 7.49
N ASN A 71 -13.52 -2.47 7.60
CA ASN A 71 -14.16 -1.62 8.62
C ASN A 71 -15.59 -1.20 8.24
N PHE A 72 -15.95 -1.26 6.97
CA PHE A 72 -17.28 -0.93 6.51
C PHE A 72 -18.28 -2.04 6.85
N THR A 73 -17.86 -3.30 6.72
CA THR A 73 -18.68 -4.48 7.04
C THR A 73 -19.03 -4.59 8.53
N LEU A 74 -18.16 -4.13 9.42
CA LEU A 74 -18.36 -4.17 10.88
C LEU A 74 -19.35 -3.10 11.39
N ASN A 75 -19.50 -1.99 10.67
CA ASN A 75 -20.39 -0.89 11.03
C ASN A 75 -21.81 -1.03 10.46
N SER A 76 -22.03 -1.97 9.53
CA SER A 76 -23.37 -2.33 9.03
C SER A 76 -23.95 -3.38 9.98
N SER A 77 -24.59 -2.94 11.05
CA SER A 77 -25.21 -3.81 12.07
C SER A 77 -26.00 -4.96 11.44
N GLY A 78 -25.43 -6.17 11.52
CA GLY A 78 -26.13 -7.45 11.48
C GLY A 78 -27.01 -7.71 10.25
N ASN A 79 -26.51 -8.44 9.34
CA ASN A 79 -27.06 -9.37 8.36
C ASN A 79 -26.42 -9.22 6.98
N LEU A 80 -25.42 -10.04 6.74
CA LEU A 80 -24.62 -10.10 5.49
C LEU A 80 -25.35 -10.78 4.31
N ARG A 81 -26.66 -11.07 4.44
CA ARG A 81 -27.44 -11.67 3.34
C ARG A 81 -28.59 -10.74 2.94
N GLY A 82 -28.39 -9.97 1.87
CA GLY A 82 -29.49 -9.21 1.23
C GLY A 82 -29.66 -7.76 1.71
N SER A 83 -28.76 -7.19 2.50
CA SER A 83 -28.80 -5.78 2.89
C SER A 83 -28.33 -4.91 1.72
N ASN A 84 -29.24 -4.22 1.06
CA ASN A 84 -28.91 -3.09 0.20
C ASN A 84 -28.10 -2.09 1.03
N ILE A 85 -26.84 -1.89 0.67
CA ILE A 85 -25.98 -0.86 1.26
C ILE A 85 -26.64 0.48 0.96
N LYS A 86 -27.36 1.03 1.92
CA LYS A 86 -28.11 2.31 1.78
C LYS A 86 -27.18 3.51 1.57
N TYR A 87 -25.90 3.36 1.88
CA TYR A 87 -24.92 4.42 1.81
C TYR A 87 -23.58 3.85 1.29
N LEU A 88 -23.11 4.39 0.19
CA LEU A 88 -21.81 4.08 -0.37
C LEU A 88 -20.80 5.12 0.15
N PRO A 89 -19.71 4.70 0.81
CA PRO A 89 -18.73 5.62 1.38
C PRO A 89 -17.97 6.38 0.31
N TYR A 90 -17.45 7.55 0.70
CA TYR A 90 -16.50 8.31 -0.09
C TYR A 90 -15.08 7.93 0.31
N ALA A 91 -14.23 7.75 -0.67
CA ALA A 91 -12.79 7.52 -0.52
C ALA A 91 -12.04 8.83 -0.82
N PHE A 92 -11.12 9.19 0.06
CA PHE A 92 -10.27 10.38 -0.05
C PHE A 92 -8.84 9.95 -0.29
N THR A 93 -8.22 10.46 -1.35
CA THR A 93 -6.78 10.31 -1.60
C THR A 93 -5.99 11.17 -0.62
N GLU A 94 -4.67 11.08 -0.62
CA GLU A 94 -3.82 11.94 0.20
C GLU A 94 -4.12 13.43 -0.04
N GLN A 95 -4.27 13.83 -1.31
CA GLN A 95 -4.64 15.18 -1.70
C GLN A 95 -6.02 15.58 -1.17
N GLY A 96 -6.98 14.64 -1.23
CA GLY A 96 -8.31 14.83 -0.65
C GLY A 96 -8.27 15.03 0.86
N VAL A 97 -7.43 14.30 1.58
CA VAL A 97 -7.22 14.49 3.03
C VAL A 97 -6.58 15.85 3.31
N TYR A 98 -5.61 16.31 2.52
CA TYR A 98 -5.08 17.67 2.67
C TYR A 98 -6.14 18.76 2.39
N MET A 99 -7.00 18.54 1.41
CA MET A 99 -8.09 19.47 1.14
C MET A 99 -9.11 19.55 2.27
N LEU A 100 -9.41 18.43 2.96
CA LEU A 100 -10.28 18.41 4.14
C LEU A 100 -9.79 19.35 5.25
N MET A 101 -8.49 19.52 5.39
CA MET A 101 -7.89 20.42 6.38
C MET A 101 -8.27 21.89 6.16
N THR A 102 -8.66 22.26 4.94
CA THR A 102 -9.14 23.62 4.60
C THR A 102 -10.64 23.78 4.83
N VAL A 103 -11.38 22.67 4.94
CA VAL A 103 -12.84 22.65 5.05
C VAL A 103 -13.30 22.45 6.49
N LEU A 104 -12.64 21.54 7.21
CA LEU A 104 -12.97 21.21 8.59
C LEU A 104 -12.42 22.27 9.53
N LYS A 105 -13.25 22.71 10.50
CA LYS A 105 -12.92 23.82 11.41
C LYS A 105 -13.00 23.36 12.86
N GLY A 106 -12.27 24.05 13.72
CA GLY A 106 -12.26 23.84 15.17
C GLY A 106 -10.91 23.35 15.70
N GLU A 107 -10.70 23.48 16.99
CA GLU A 107 -9.42 23.17 17.65
C GLU A 107 -8.99 21.70 17.43
N LEU A 108 -9.94 20.78 17.59
CA LEU A 108 -9.70 19.36 17.37
C LEU A 108 -9.33 19.07 15.90
N ALA A 109 -10.08 19.65 14.95
CA ALA A 109 -9.78 19.48 13.52
C ALA A 109 -8.37 19.98 13.18
N THR A 110 -7.95 21.11 13.74
CA THR A 110 -6.59 21.63 13.57
C THR A 110 -5.54 20.68 14.15
N LYS A 111 -5.75 20.17 15.37
CA LYS A 111 -4.82 19.22 16.02
C LYS A 111 -4.69 17.92 15.21
N GLN A 112 -5.80 17.36 14.74
CA GLN A 112 -5.81 16.15 13.91
C GLN A 112 -5.13 16.39 12.56
N SER A 113 -5.40 17.53 11.91
CA SER A 113 -4.76 17.93 10.66
C SER A 113 -3.24 17.99 10.79
N LEU A 114 -2.73 18.64 11.84
CA LEU A 114 -1.30 18.71 12.12
C LEU A 114 -0.69 17.31 12.35
N ALA A 115 -1.40 16.43 13.07
CA ALA A 115 -0.95 15.05 13.27
C ALA A 115 -0.88 14.29 11.96
N LEU A 116 -1.92 14.35 11.12
CA LEU A 116 -1.97 13.70 9.81
C LEU A 116 -0.85 14.19 8.88
N ILE A 117 -0.61 15.51 8.80
CA ILE A 117 0.49 16.08 8.00
C ILE A 117 1.85 15.51 8.44
N ARG A 118 2.10 15.44 9.77
CA ARG A 118 3.35 14.90 10.31
C ARG A 118 3.52 13.41 9.99
N ILE A 119 2.43 12.64 10.08
CA ILE A 119 2.44 11.21 9.76
C ILE A 119 2.72 11.01 8.26
N PHE A 120 2.02 11.71 7.37
CA PHE A 120 2.25 11.63 5.93
C PHE A 120 3.68 12.03 5.57
N LYS A 121 4.21 13.10 6.18
CA LYS A 121 5.60 13.48 5.99
C LYS A 121 6.55 12.37 6.41
N SER A 122 6.40 11.83 7.62
CA SER A 122 7.25 10.73 8.12
C SER A 122 7.20 9.51 7.21
N MET A 123 6.02 9.17 6.68
CA MET A 123 5.87 8.05 5.73
C MET A 123 6.61 8.31 4.42
N LYS A 124 6.54 9.53 3.88
CA LYS A 124 7.28 9.93 2.66
C LYS A 124 8.80 9.92 2.89
N ASP A 125 9.24 10.48 4.01
CA ASP A 125 10.66 10.50 4.38
C ASP A 125 11.20 9.07 4.53
N TYR A 126 10.42 8.17 5.13
CA TYR A 126 10.77 6.75 5.26
C TYR A 126 10.84 6.05 3.89
N ILE A 127 9.88 6.27 3.01
CA ILE A 127 9.89 5.70 1.65
C ILE A 127 11.11 6.24 0.89
N SER A 128 11.36 7.55 0.92
CA SER A 128 12.49 8.17 0.24
C SER A 128 13.84 7.66 0.75
N SER A 129 13.99 7.47 2.06
CA SER A 129 15.22 6.93 2.64
C SER A 129 15.43 5.44 2.37
N ASN A 130 14.37 4.66 2.22
CA ASN A 130 14.44 3.23 1.92
C ASN A 130 14.39 2.91 0.42
N THR A 131 13.92 3.83 -0.41
CA THR A 131 13.99 3.73 -1.89
C THR A 131 15.39 4.11 -2.40
N LEU A 132 16.20 4.76 -1.58
CA LEU A 132 17.64 4.88 -1.75
C LEU A 132 18.37 3.58 -1.31
N ILE A 133 18.01 2.45 -1.88
CA ILE A 133 19.05 1.54 -2.34
C ILE A 133 19.79 2.41 -3.34
N SER A 134 20.94 2.92 -2.92
CA SER A 134 21.65 3.90 -3.73
C SER A 134 21.85 3.29 -5.11
N ALA A 135 21.86 4.12 -6.16
CA ALA A 135 22.22 3.64 -7.50
C ALA A 135 23.56 2.83 -7.43
N GLU A 136 24.42 3.15 -6.46
CA GLU A 136 25.65 2.42 -6.13
C GLU A 136 25.38 1.01 -5.59
N ASP A 137 24.42 0.81 -4.70
CA ASP A 137 24.09 -0.52 -4.15
C ASP A 137 23.39 -1.40 -5.19
N PHE A 138 22.56 -0.80 -6.03
CA PHE A 138 21.98 -1.49 -7.19
C PHE A 138 23.06 -1.88 -8.20
N LEU A 139 24.03 -1.00 -8.48
CA LEU A 139 25.16 -1.28 -9.35
C LEU A 139 26.06 -2.39 -8.75
N LYS A 140 26.38 -2.34 -7.47
CA LYS A 140 27.13 -3.39 -6.78
C LYS A 140 26.42 -4.73 -6.84
N LEU A 141 25.12 -4.76 -6.60
CA LEU A 141 24.32 -5.98 -6.69
C LEU A 141 24.27 -6.53 -8.12
N SER A 142 24.14 -5.67 -9.13
CA SER A 142 24.18 -6.05 -10.54
C SER A 142 25.51 -6.65 -10.95
N ILE A 143 26.64 -6.04 -10.53
CA ILE A 143 28.00 -6.54 -10.78
C ILE A 143 28.17 -7.91 -10.14
N GLN A 144 27.79 -8.07 -8.88
CA GLN A 144 27.91 -9.32 -8.14
C GLN A 144 27.04 -10.43 -8.76
N THR A 145 25.85 -10.10 -9.26
CA THR A 145 24.99 -11.04 -9.97
C THR A 145 25.64 -11.51 -11.27
N ASN A 146 26.24 -10.60 -12.04
CA ASN A 146 26.96 -10.95 -13.27
C ASN A 146 28.21 -11.82 -13.03
N GLU A 147 28.97 -11.52 -11.99
CA GLU A 147 30.13 -12.31 -11.56
C GLU A 147 29.72 -13.72 -11.14
N ASN A 148 28.65 -13.86 -10.35
CA ASN A 148 28.09 -15.14 -9.95
C ASN A 148 27.59 -15.94 -11.14
N THR A 149 26.91 -15.33 -12.11
CA THR A 149 26.43 -15.98 -13.34
C THR A 149 27.60 -16.46 -14.17
N SER A 150 28.66 -15.67 -14.30
CA SER A 150 29.89 -16.06 -15.01
C SER A 150 30.63 -17.22 -14.32
N ALA A 151 30.65 -17.23 -12.98
CA ALA A 151 31.24 -18.31 -12.19
C ALA A 151 30.45 -19.62 -12.34
N ILE A 152 29.11 -19.55 -12.31
CA ILE A 152 28.24 -20.70 -12.54
C ILE A 152 28.45 -21.29 -13.93
N SER A 153 28.47 -20.47 -14.98
CA SER A 153 28.70 -20.94 -16.36
C SER A 153 30.07 -21.59 -16.52
N ARG A 154 31.10 -21.12 -15.79
CA ARG A 154 32.42 -21.74 -15.77
C ARG A 154 32.42 -23.11 -15.09
N ILE A 155 31.73 -23.22 -13.95
CA ILE A 155 31.59 -24.48 -13.21
C ILE A 155 30.80 -25.49 -14.05
N GLU A 156 29.71 -25.09 -14.69
CA GLU A 156 28.91 -25.94 -15.56
C GLU A 156 29.73 -26.48 -16.74
N SER A 157 30.54 -25.64 -17.39
CA SER A 157 31.42 -26.07 -18.47
C SER A 157 32.53 -27.04 -18.04
N GLU A 158 33.05 -26.87 -16.81
CA GLU A 158 34.02 -27.82 -16.22
C GLU A 158 33.38 -29.14 -15.82
N MET A 159 32.12 -29.11 -15.31
CA MET A 159 31.35 -30.32 -14.99
C MET A 159 31.04 -31.13 -16.24
N LEU A 160 30.64 -30.46 -17.34
CA LEU A 160 30.41 -31.12 -18.65
C LEU A 160 31.70 -31.79 -19.14
N ARG A 161 32.86 -31.12 -19.10
CA ARG A 161 34.16 -31.74 -19.48
C ARG A 161 34.49 -32.95 -18.64
N LYS A 162 34.19 -32.94 -17.32
CA LYS A 162 34.43 -34.07 -16.42
C LYS A 162 33.43 -35.22 -16.66
N SER A 163 32.17 -34.94 -17.09
CA SER A 163 31.21 -35.97 -17.42
C SER A 163 31.51 -36.67 -18.71
N ASP A 164 32.22 -36.05 -19.67
CA ASP A 164 32.63 -36.63 -20.91
C ASP A 164 33.87 -37.53 -20.85
N LEU A 165 34.68 -37.37 -19.78
CA LEU A 165 35.88 -38.20 -19.55
C LEU A 165 35.59 -39.72 -19.52
N PRO A 166 34.48 -40.23 -18.93
CA PRO A 166 34.19 -41.67 -18.93
C PRO A 166 33.84 -42.19 -20.34
N MET A 167 33.27 -41.38 -21.22
CA MET A 167 32.92 -41.76 -22.60
C MET A 167 34.16 -41.87 -23.46
N ILE A 168 35.12 -40.96 -23.29
CA ILE A 168 36.42 -41.02 -23.98
C ILE A 168 37.21 -42.25 -23.52
N PHE A 169 37.22 -42.58 -22.25
CA PHE A 169 37.85 -43.80 -21.73
C PHE A 169 37.21 -45.08 -22.26
N LYS A 170 35.88 -45.14 -22.38
CA LYS A 170 35.18 -46.28 -23.00
C LYS A 170 35.49 -46.47 -24.48
N ALA A 171 35.67 -45.38 -25.21
CA ALA A 171 36.04 -45.46 -26.65
C ALA A 171 37.47 -45.98 -26.88
N PHE A 172 38.38 -45.80 -25.98
CA PHE A 172 39.78 -46.26 -26.07
C PHE A 172 40.04 -47.68 -25.51
N TYR A 173 39.13 -48.21 -24.66
CA TYR A 173 39.30 -49.48 -23.96
C TYR A 173 38.24 -50.54 -24.27
N THR A 174 37.52 -50.45 -25.41
CA THR A 174 36.78 -51.59 -25.93
C THR A 174 37.78 -52.51 -26.68
N PRO A 175 38.10 -53.68 -26.15
CA PRO A 175 38.90 -54.66 -26.89
C PRO A 175 38.09 -55.14 -28.08
N SER A 176 38.65 -54.99 -29.27
CA SER A 176 38.11 -55.62 -30.49
C SER A 176 38.13 -57.12 -30.27
N LEU A 177 36.90 -57.67 -30.09
CA LEU A 177 36.69 -59.14 -30.20
C LEU A 177 36.80 -59.54 -31.66
N PHE A 178 37.88 -60.11 -32.05
CA PHE A 178 37.99 -61.00 -33.20
C PHE A 178 37.65 -62.41 -32.77
#